data_d99962ecd837db674d8c24c2dcb24f72
#
_entry.id   d99962ecd837db674d8c24c2dcb24f72
#
_cell.length_a   1.000
_cell.length_b   1.000
_cell.length_c   1.000
_cell.angle_alpha   90.00
_cell.angle_beta   90.00
_cell.angle_gamma   90.00
#
_symmetry.space_group_name_H-M   'P 1'
#
loop_
_entity.id
_entity.type
_entity.pdbx_description
1 polymer ?
#
loop_
_entity_poly.entity_id
_entity_poly.type
_entity_poly.pdbx_seq_one_letter_code
_entity_poly.pdbx_strand_id
1 'polypeptide(L)' 'MDFLEVTKANYVGGHKIHLWFNNDVDKVVNFENLLQGEAFAPLRDENYFKNFHIAYNTIEWDNGADFAPEYLINQ' A
#
# COMPACT_ATOMS: atom_id res chain seq x y z
N MET A 1 -11.86 -20.90 1.27
CA MET A 1 -12.22 -19.52 1.40
C MET A 1 -11.05 -18.61 1.10
N ASP A 2 -11.28 -17.65 0.26
CA ASP A 2 -10.20 -16.81 -0.22
C ASP A 2 -10.20 -15.46 0.50
N PHE A 3 -9.09 -15.13 1.12
CA PHE A 3 -8.90 -13.82 1.69
C PHE A 3 -8.45 -12.87 0.59
N LEU A 4 -8.85 -11.60 0.70
CA LEU A 4 -8.37 -10.59 -0.20
C LEU A 4 -6.88 -10.36 0.06
N GLU A 5 -6.10 -10.33 -1.02
CA GLU A 5 -4.65 -10.14 -0.95
C GLU A 5 -4.20 -9.16 -2.01
N VAL A 6 -3.18 -8.37 -1.68
CA VAL A 6 -2.42 -7.63 -2.68
C VAL A 6 -1.36 -8.57 -3.23
N THR A 7 -1.41 -8.85 -4.53
CA THR A 7 -0.50 -9.80 -5.17
C THR A 7 0.68 -9.13 -5.86
N LYS A 8 0.53 -7.85 -6.23
CA LYS A 8 1.57 -7.08 -6.90
C LYS A 8 1.38 -5.61 -6.59
N ALA A 9 2.47 -4.86 -6.54
CA ALA A 9 2.43 -3.42 -6.33
C ALA A 9 3.53 -2.75 -7.13
N ASN A 10 3.21 -1.58 -7.69
CA ASN A 10 4.13 -0.84 -8.54
C ASN A 10 4.06 0.64 -8.21
N TYR A 11 5.20 1.24 -7.85
CA TYR A 11 5.26 2.66 -7.55
C TYR A 11 5.08 3.47 -8.85
N VAL A 12 4.18 4.46 -8.82
CA VAL A 12 3.86 5.23 -10.02
C VAL A 12 4.10 6.74 -9.85
N GLY A 13 4.78 7.13 -8.77
CA GLY A 13 5.18 8.52 -8.54
C GLY A 13 4.44 9.15 -7.37
N GLY A 14 5.04 10.19 -6.78
CA GLY A 14 4.45 10.87 -5.63
C GLY A 14 4.19 9.93 -4.48
N HIS A 15 2.94 9.91 -4.00
CA HIS A 15 2.48 8.96 -3.00
C HIS A 15 1.42 8.02 -3.60
N LYS A 16 1.64 7.55 -4.82
CA LYS A 16 0.72 6.68 -5.54
C LYS A 16 1.35 5.34 -5.83
N ILE A 17 0.57 4.28 -5.63
CA ILE A 17 0.99 2.91 -5.92
C ILE A 17 -0.12 2.23 -6.70
N HIS A 18 0.25 1.56 -7.79
CA HIS A 18 -0.67 0.69 -8.53
C HIS A 18 -0.66 -0.67 -7.84
N LEU A 19 -1.84 -1.11 -7.42
CA LEU A 19 -2.01 -2.35 -6.67
C LEU A 19 -2.85 -3.33 -7.48
N TRP A 20 -2.43 -4.60 -7.45
CA TRP A 20 -3.20 -5.72 -8.02
C TRP A 20 -3.65 -6.63 -6.88
N PHE A 21 -4.91 -7.05 -6.94
CA PHE A 21 -5.50 -7.90 -5.92
C PHE A 21 -5.79 -9.28 -6.48
N ASN A 22 -5.94 -10.27 -5.61
CA ASN A 22 -6.19 -11.66 -6.02
C ASN A 22 -7.60 -11.90 -6.56
N ASN A 23 -8.46 -10.91 -6.57
CA ASN A 23 -9.82 -10.99 -7.14
C ASN A 23 -9.92 -10.34 -8.53
N ASP A 24 -8.78 -10.19 -9.21
CA ASP A 24 -8.66 -9.58 -10.54
C ASP A 24 -8.93 -8.08 -10.59
N VAL A 25 -9.06 -7.43 -9.45
CA VAL A 25 -9.16 -5.98 -9.37
C VAL A 25 -7.76 -5.38 -9.32
N ASP A 26 -7.52 -4.31 -10.07
CA ASP A 26 -6.32 -3.50 -9.91
C ASP A 26 -6.72 -2.03 -9.88
N LYS A 27 -5.93 -1.23 -9.21
CA LYS A 27 -6.22 0.19 -9.10
C LYS A 27 -4.99 0.96 -8.63
N VAL A 28 -4.95 2.25 -8.95
CA VAL A 28 -3.96 3.15 -8.41
C VAL A 28 -4.54 3.80 -7.16
N VAL A 29 -3.84 3.66 -6.05
CA VAL A 29 -4.25 4.27 -4.78
C VAL A 29 -3.32 5.46 -4.50
N ASN A 30 -3.92 6.60 -4.19
CA ASN A 30 -3.19 7.77 -3.75
C ASN A 30 -3.18 7.78 -2.22
N PHE A 31 -2.00 7.65 -1.63
CA PHE A 31 -1.82 7.55 -0.19
C PHE A 31 -1.64 8.91 0.50
N GLU A 32 -1.62 10.00 -0.25
CA GLU A 32 -1.28 11.30 0.30
C GLU A 32 -2.11 11.68 1.54
N ASN A 33 -3.40 11.38 1.53
CA ASN A 33 -4.29 11.69 2.64
C ASN A 33 -4.50 10.52 3.61
N LEU A 34 -3.77 9.42 3.42
CA LEU A 34 -3.89 8.24 4.25
C LEU A 34 -2.75 8.13 5.28
N LEU A 35 -1.75 8.99 5.19
CA LEU A 35 -0.52 8.89 6.00
C LEU A 35 -0.64 9.73 7.27
N GLN A 36 -1.66 9.45 8.07
CA GLN A 36 -1.93 10.12 9.34
C GLN A 36 -1.35 9.32 10.49
N GLY A 37 -0.93 10.02 11.55
CA GLY A 37 -0.39 9.38 12.73
C GLY A 37 1.11 9.11 12.66
N GLU A 38 1.69 8.80 13.80
CA GLU A 38 3.15 8.65 13.92
C GLU A 38 3.71 7.47 13.15
N ALA A 39 2.96 6.36 13.10
CA ALA A 39 3.43 5.15 12.39
C ALA A 39 3.64 5.41 10.90
N PHE A 40 2.89 6.34 10.32
CA PHE A 40 2.96 6.65 8.90
C PHE A 40 3.78 7.90 8.60
N ALA A 41 4.27 8.60 9.61
CA ALA A 41 5.03 9.83 9.41
C ALA A 41 6.24 9.66 8.47
N PRO A 42 7.07 8.60 8.61
CA PRO A 42 8.19 8.39 7.69
C PRO A 42 7.77 8.21 6.24
N LEU A 43 6.56 7.72 6.00
CA LEU A 43 6.05 7.45 4.65
C LEU A 43 5.70 8.74 3.90
N ARG A 44 5.63 9.87 4.58
CA ARG A 44 5.40 11.16 3.94
C ARG A 44 6.59 11.59 3.09
N ASP A 45 7.78 11.05 3.39
CA ASP A 45 8.95 11.22 2.53
C ASP A 45 8.83 10.24 1.37
N GLU A 46 8.83 10.73 0.13
CA GLU A 46 8.67 9.90 -1.06
C GLU A 46 9.78 8.85 -1.18
N ASN A 47 10.99 9.16 -0.77
CA ASN A 47 12.09 8.21 -0.83
C ASN A 47 11.87 7.02 0.10
N TYR A 48 11.25 7.24 1.24
CA TYR A 48 10.88 6.15 2.15
C TYR A 48 9.65 5.42 1.61
N PHE A 49 8.66 6.18 1.16
CA PHE A 49 7.39 5.64 0.68
C PHE A 49 7.56 4.65 -0.46
N LYS A 50 8.42 4.93 -1.42
CA LYS A 50 8.59 4.07 -2.59
C LYS A 50 9.30 2.74 -2.28
N ASN A 51 9.85 2.58 -1.09
CA ASN A 51 10.59 1.37 -0.67
C ASN A 51 9.70 0.39 0.10
N PHE A 52 8.46 0.21 -0.36
CA PHE A 52 7.56 -0.80 0.19
C PHE A 52 7.92 -2.19 -0.35
N HIS A 53 7.37 -3.21 0.30
CA HIS A 53 7.47 -4.59 -0.16
C HIS A 53 6.15 -5.31 0.12
N ILE A 54 5.95 -6.47 -0.51
CA ILE A 54 4.77 -7.30 -0.26
C ILE A 54 5.11 -8.24 0.89
N ALA A 55 4.29 -8.22 1.94
CA ALA A 55 4.41 -9.11 3.07
C ALA A 55 3.04 -9.29 3.72
N TYR A 56 2.77 -10.49 4.22
CA TYR A 56 1.50 -10.77 4.92
C TYR A 56 0.27 -10.37 4.10
N ASN A 57 0.32 -10.64 2.79
CA ASN A 57 -0.78 -10.43 1.85
C ASN A 57 -1.09 -8.96 1.54
N THR A 58 -0.20 -8.04 1.88
CA THR A 58 -0.38 -6.63 1.58
C THR A 58 0.96 -5.93 1.40
N ILE A 59 0.92 -4.62 1.18
CA ILE A 59 2.14 -3.83 1.14
C ILE A 59 2.53 -3.42 2.57
N GLU A 60 3.82 -3.43 2.81
CA GLU A 60 4.39 -3.10 4.12
C GLU A 60 5.66 -2.29 3.91
N TRP A 61 6.00 -1.45 4.87
CA TRP A 61 7.26 -0.70 4.89
C TRP A 61 8.16 -1.22 6.02
N ASP A 62 9.46 -0.92 5.94
CA ASP A 62 10.45 -1.46 6.86
C ASP A 62 10.21 -1.10 8.33
N ASN A 63 9.45 -0.04 8.59
CA ASN A 63 9.09 0.33 9.96
C ASN A 63 7.90 -0.45 10.52
N GLY A 64 7.39 -1.44 9.76
CA GLY A 64 6.24 -2.24 10.16
C GLY A 64 4.89 -1.64 9.80
N ALA A 65 4.86 -0.45 9.21
CA ALA A 65 3.59 0.16 8.79
C ALA A 65 3.02 -0.63 7.61
N ASP A 66 1.71 -0.85 7.63
CA ASP A 66 1.01 -1.52 6.54
C ASP A 66 -0.43 -1.02 6.44
N PHE A 67 -1.13 -1.48 5.40
CA PHE A 67 -2.55 -1.22 5.19
C PHE A 67 -3.23 -2.53 4.84
N ALA A 68 -4.37 -2.81 5.45
CA ALA A 68 -5.13 -4.01 5.13
C ALA A 68 -5.61 -3.97 3.67
N PRO A 69 -5.59 -5.10 2.95
CA PRO A 69 -6.06 -5.13 1.56
C PRO A 69 -7.48 -4.62 1.40
N GLU A 70 -8.36 -4.94 2.36
CA GLU A 70 -9.75 -4.49 2.35
C GLU A 70 -9.85 -2.97 2.41
N TYR A 71 -8.97 -2.34 3.17
CA TYR A 71 -8.91 -0.88 3.24
C TYR A 71 -8.46 -0.29 1.91
N LEU A 72 -7.44 -0.90 1.30
CA LEU A 72 -6.86 -0.41 0.06
C LEU A 72 -7.80 -0.53 -1.13
N ILE A 73 -8.54 -1.64 -1.23
CA ILE A 73 -9.43 -1.86 -2.36
C ILE A 73 -10.61 -0.89 -2.34
N ASN A 74 -10.93 -0.34 -1.18
CA ASN A 74 -12.02 0.61 -1.01
C ASN A 74 -11.61 2.08 -1.15
N GLN A 75 -10.39 2.37 -1.54
CA GLN A 75 -9.93 3.74 -1.75
C GLN A 75 -10.34 4.33 -3.10
#